data_f4036870daad88851f95e3552815e1cc
#
_entry.id   f4036870daad88851f95e3552815e1cc
#
_cell.length_a   1.000
_cell.length_b   1.000
_cell.length_c   1.000
_cell.angle_alpha   90.00
_cell.angle_beta   90.00
_cell.angle_gamma   90.00
#
_symmetry.space_group_name_H-M   'P 1'
#
loop_
_entity.id
_entity.type
_entity.pdbx_description
1 polymer ?
#
loop_
_entity_poly.entity_id
_entity_poly.type
_entity_poly.pdbx_seq_one_letter_code
_entity_poly.pdbx_strand_id
1 'polypeptide(L)'
;MRALGTKRTMEKIVNDFVVNVATANGTGSQSSNLIILHSMFEMGVPVSGKNLFPSNISGLPTWFIIRASDRGYQAPGDGTNIQILMNKDTWIKDLEGLEPGTIVVYNEDVKMPVERDDCVLLGMPMTKMARKINPKLGRLIANMYYVGAVAHLLGVDEDAIEKAVKAQFLSLIHI
;
A
#
# COMPACT_ATOMS: atom_id res chain seq x y z
N MET A 1 39.01 -13.54 -25.44
CA MET A 1 38.14 -12.36 -25.24
C MET A 1 37.33 -12.60 -23.98
N ARG A 2 37.69 -11.93 -22.87
CA ARG A 2 36.96 -12.01 -21.59
C ARG A 2 35.86 -10.92 -21.59
N ALA A 3 34.61 -11.32 -21.48
CA ALA A 3 33.50 -10.39 -21.28
C ALA A 3 33.65 -9.68 -19.93
N LEU A 4 33.82 -8.37 -19.99
CA LEU A 4 33.80 -7.48 -18.82
C LEU A 4 32.37 -7.48 -18.27
N GLY A 5 32.19 -8.13 -17.13
CA GLY A 5 30.96 -8.04 -16.34
C GLY A 5 30.72 -6.58 -15.93
N THR A 6 29.64 -6.01 -16.43
CA THR A 6 29.17 -4.70 -16.01
C THR A 6 28.84 -4.78 -14.52
N LYS A 7 29.64 -4.15 -13.67
CA LYS A 7 29.28 -3.90 -12.27
C LYS A 7 27.99 -3.10 -12.26
N ARG A 8 26.86 -3.74 -11.95
CA ARG A 8 25.66 -3.03 -11.53
C ARG A 8 26.01 -2.29 -10.24
N THR A 9 26.25 -1.01 -10.33
CA THR A 9 26.24 -0.11 -9.18
C THR A 9 24.84 -0.18 -8.61
N MET A 10 24.69 -0.75 -7.40
CA MET A 10 23.42 -0.64 -6.66
C MET A 10 23.20 0.84 -6.38
N GLU A 11 22.22 1.44 -7.05
CA GLU A 11 21.80 2.78 -6.73
C GLU A 11 21.32 2.79 -5.27
N LYS A 12 21.75 3.80 -4.52
CA LYS A 12 21.35 3.98 -3.12
C LYS A 12 19.82 4.19 -3.13
N ILE A 13 19.09 3.28 -2.50
CA ILE A 13 17.65 3.44 -2.30
C ILE A 13 17.46 4.64 -1.39
N VAL A 14 16.96 5.72 -1.93
CA VAL A 14 16.58 6.91 -1.18
C VAL A 14 15.13 6.75 -0.76
N ASN A 15 14.84 6.93 0.54
CA ASN A 15 13.48 6.90 1.06
C ASN A 15 12.73 8.18 0.63
N ASP A 16 12.41 8.29 -0.65
CA ASP A 16 11.66 9.41 -1.22
C ASP A 16 10.61 8.87 -2.20
N PHE A 17 9.41 8.55 -1.67
CA PHE A 17 8.32 7.93 -2.43
C PHE A 17 6.96 8.21 -1.83
N VAL A 18 5.93 7.96 -2.64
CA VAL A 18 4.52 8.06 -2.27
C VAL A 18 3.82 6.72 -2.50
N VAL A 19 3.13 6.24 -1.47
CA VAL A 19 2.18 5.12 -1.58
C VAL A 19 0.77 5.68 -1.44
N ASN A 20 -0.10 5.42 -2.40
CA ASN A 20 -1.51 5.78 -2.35
C ASN A 20 -2.38 4.53 -2.25
N VAL A 21 -3.24 4.47 -1.26
CA VAL A 21 -4.11 3.31 -0.99
C VAL A 21 -5.57 3.71 -1.21
N ALA A 22 -6.15 3.30 -2.33
CA ALA A 22 -7.55 3.53 -2.67
C ALA A 22 -8.44 2.37 -2.19
N THR A 23 -9.31 2.66 -1.22
CA THR A 23 -10.18 1.68 -0.58
C THR A 23 -11.61 2.22 -0.43
N ALA A 24 -12.49 1.46 0.22
CA ALA A 24 -13.80 1.93 0.63
C ALA A 24 -13.85 2.11 2.15
N ASN A 25 -14.54 3.16 2.60
CA ASN A 25 -14.72 3.45 4.01
C ASN A 25 -15.47 2.30 4.72
N GLY A 26 -15.07 1.98 5.95
CA GLY A 26 -15.66 0.88 6.73
C GLY A 26 -15.15 -0.53 6.37
N THR A 27 -14.11 -0.65 5.54
CA THR A 27 -13.49 -1.95 5.21
C THR A 27 -12.38 -2.38 6.18
N GLY A 28 -12.05 -1.55 7.18
CA GLY A 28 -10.93 -1.77 8.09
C GLY A 28 -9.56 -1.39 7.50
N SER A 29 -9.54 -0.74 6.35
CA SER A 29 -8.31 -0.31 5.66
C SER A 29 -7.50 0.70 6.47
N GLN A 30 -8.14 1.52 7.29
CA GLN A 30 -7.43 2.49 8.15
C GLN A 30 -6.39 1.81 9.04
N SER A 31 -6.76 0.73 9.74
CA SER A 31 -5.82 -0.03 10.58
C SER A 31 -4.68 -0.61 9.77
N SER A 32 -4.98 -1.15 8.60
CA SER A 32 -3.98 -1.73 7.69
C SER A 32 -2.99 -0.68 7.17
N ASN A 33 -3.49 0.50 6.81
CA ASN A 33 -2.66 1.62 6.36
C ASN A 33 -1.74 2.15 7.47
N LEU A 34 -2.24 2.20 8.71
CA LEU A 34 -1.44 2.58 9.88
C LEU A 34 -0.35 1.55 10.19
N ILE A 35 -0.58 0.26 9.93
CA ILE A 35 0.46 -0.77 10.08
C ILE A 35 1.63 -0.47 9.14
N ILE A 36 1.37 -0.17 7.86
CA ILE A 36 2.43 0.20 6.91
C ILE A 36 3.20 1.42 7.41
N LEU A 37 2.46 2.47 7.80
CA LEU A 37 3.05 3.73 8.27
C LEU A 37 3.94 3.52 9.50
N HIS A 38 3.42 2.81 10.52
CA HIS A 38 4.12 2.55 11.76
C HIS A 38 5.33 1.62 11.56
N SER A 39 5.22 0.62 10.68
CA SER A 39 6.37 -0.26 10.38
C SER A 39 7.55 0.53 9.81
N MET A 40 7.30 1.45 8.87
CA MET A 40 8.35 2.30 8.33
C MET A 40 8.89 3.28 9.38
N PHE A 41 8.03 3.82 10.23
CA PHE A 41 8.44 4.71 11.32
C PHE A 41 9.35 3.97 12.33
N GLU A 42 9.02 2.73 12.70
CA GLU A 42 9.86 1.88 13.58
C GLU A 42 11.25 1.60 12.99
N MET A 43 11.36 1.57 11.66
CA MET A 43 12.64 1.45 10.97
C MET A 43 13.43 2.78 10.90
N GLY A 44 12.90 3.86 11.46
CA GLY A 44 13.51 5.19 11.42
C GLY A 44 13.35 5.92 10.09
N VAL A 45 12.43 5.47 9.22
CA VAL A 45 12.14 6.18 7.97
C VAL A 45 11.21 7.36 8.27
N PRO A 46 11.57 8.59 7.87
CA PRO A 46 10.67 9.73 8.02
C PRO A 46 9.46 9.57 7.12
N VAL A 47 8.31 9.33 7.72
CA VAL A 47 7.04 9.10 7.02
C VAL A 47 5.93 9.98 7.56
N SER A 48 5.00 10.31 6.71
CA SER A 48 3.73 10.95 7.07
C SER A 48 2.57 10.24 6.38
N GLY A 49 1.40 10.24 7.02
CA GLY A 49 0.18 9.64 6.50
C GLY A 49 -0.96 10.63 6.47
N LYS A 50 -1.71 10.67 5.38
CA LYS A 50 -2.87 11.55 5.21
C LYS A 50 -4.07 10.77 4.70
N ASN A 51 -5.17 10.83 5.45
CA ASN A 51 -6.48 10.35 4.97
C ASN A 51 -7.16 11.41 4.10
N LEU A 52 -7.68 10.95 2.97
CA LEU A 52 -8.57 11.72 2.12
C LEU A 52 -9.88 10.95 2.02
N PHE A 53 -10.92 11.47 2.64
CA PHE A 53 -12.26 10.90 2.57
C PHE A 53 -13.28 12.02 2.35
N PRO A 54 -14.06 11.93 1.26
CA PRO A 54 -15.09 12.92 0.96
C PRO A 54 -16.25 12.87 1.95
N SER A 55 -16.44 11.73 2.63
CA SER A 55 -17.52 11.51 3.58
C SER A 55 -17.22 10.36 4.54
N ASN A 56 -17.77 10.43 5.74
CA ASN A 56 -17.71 9.36 6.75
C ASN A 56 -18.69 8.21 6.49
N ILE A 57 -19.43 8.23 5.38
CA ILE A 57 -20.41 7.19 5.05
C ILE A 57 -19.67 5.91 4.67
N SER A 58 -20.09 4.79 5.28
CA SER A 58 -19.56 3.46 4.96
C SER A 58 -19.80 3.12 3.49
N GLY A 59 -18.76 2.55 2.85
CA GLY A 59 -18.80 2.14 1.45
C GLY A 59 -18.33 3.22 0.46
N LEU A 60 -18.27 4.50 0.86
CA LEU A 60 -17.74 5.53 -0.02
C LEU A 60 -16.22 5.45 -0.18
N PRO A 61 -15.70 5.96 -1.30
CA PRO A 61 -14.26 5.96 -1.57
C PRO A 61 -13.47 6.68 -0.50
N THR A 62 -12.31 6.13 -0.16
CA THR A 62 -11.32 6.77 0.71
C THR A 62 -9.93 6.46 0.20
N TRP A 63 -9.03 7.41 0.37
CA TRP A 63 -7.62 7.26 0.03
C TRP A 63 -6.77 7.52 1.26
N PHE A 64 -5.71 6.75 1.39
CA PHE A 64 -4.68 6.98 2.38
C PHE A 64 -3.35 7.15 1.67
N ILE A 65 -2.74 8.33 1.82
CA ILE A 65 -1.48 8.67 1.20
C ILE A 65 -0.38 8.55 2.25
N ILE A 66 0.63 7.73 1.97
CA ILE A 66 1.84 7.62 2.77
C ILE A 66 2.97 8.29 2.00
N ARG A 67 3.59 9.29 2.61
CA ARG A 67 4.76 9.99 2.08
C ARG A 67 5.99 9.60 2.90
N ALA A 68 6.97 8.96 2.28
CA ALA A 68 8.31 8.82 2.83
C ALA A 68 9.21 9.89 2.23
N SER A 69 10.06 10.53 3.04
CA SER A 69 11.02 11.51 2.55
C SER A 69 12.26 11.54 3.42
N ASP A 70 13.42 11.34 2.82
CA ASP A 70 14.73 11.46 3.47
C ASP A 70 15.00 12.90 3.97
N ARG A 71 14.30 13.89 3.40
CA ARG A 71 14.36 15.31 3.77
C ARG A 71 13.29 15.73 4.77
N GLY A 72 12.45 14.78 5.22
CA GLY A 72 11.36 15.06 6.16
C GLY A 72 10.17 15.83 5.57
N TYR A 73 10.01 15.85 4.25
CA TYR A 73 8.82 16.45 3.64
C TYR A 73 7.57 15.64 3.99
N GLN A 74 6.54 16.35 4.49
CA GLN A 74 5.27 15.74 4.88
C GLN A 74 4.18 15.90 3.82
N ALA A 75 4.32 16.85 2.91
CA ALA A 75 3.37 17.03 1.82
C ALA A 75 3.47 15.87 0.84
N PRO A 76 2.34 15.37 0.30
CA PRO A 76 2.38 14.46 -0.84
C PRO A 76 3.20 15.13 -1.94
N GLY A 77 4.22 14.42 -2.46
CA GLY A 77 4.97 14.90 -3.63
C GLY A 77 4.09 14.87 -4.89
N ASP A 78 4.64 15.35 -5.98
CA ASP A 78 4.05 15.13 -7.30
C ASP A 78 4.23 13.65 -7.66
N GLY A 79 3.14 12.99 -8.04
CA GLY A 79 3.12 11.60 -8.47
C GLY A 79 2.95 10.55 -7.35
N THR A 80 2.67 9.32 -7.78
CA THR A 80 2.51 8.14 -6.92
C THR A 80 3.45 7.04 -7.39
N ASN A 81 4.28 6.51 -6.50
CA ASN A 81 5.22 5.43 -6.84
C ASN A 81 4.57 4.05 -6.72
N ILE A 82 3.71 3.86 -5.71
CA ILE A 82 2.96 2.63 -5.49
C ILE A 82 1.49 2.98 -5.30
N GLN A 83 0.63 2.45 -6.16
CA GLN A 83 -0.82 2.59 -6.08
C GLN A 83 -1.44 1.27 -5.65
N ILE A 84 -2.26 1.31 -4.60
CA ILE A 84 -3.05 0.16 -4.15
C ILE A 84 -4.51 0.38 -4.58
N LEU A 85 -5.07 -0.57 -5.34
CA LEU A 85 -6.43 -0.51 -5.85
C LEU A 85 -7.28 -1.62 -5.22
N MET A 86 -8.11 -1.24 -4.26
CA MET A 86 -9.07 -2.12 -3.60
C MET A 86 -10.52 -1.71 -3.85
N ASN A 87 -10.74 -0.52 -4.41
CA ASN A 87 -12.07 0.04 -4.65
C ASN A 87 -12.40 0.08 -6.14
N LYS A 88 -13.48 -0.63 -6.50
CA LYS A 88 -13.97 -0.68 -7.89
C LYS A 88 -14.61 0.62 -8.38
N ASP A 89 -15.04 1.49 -7.48
CA ASP A 89 -15.83 2.66 -7.87
C ASP A 89 -14.95 3.84 -8.33
N THR A 90 -13.67 3.82 -8.01
CA THR A 90 -12.72 4.89 -8.35
C THR A 90 -11.55 4.44 -9.21
N TRP A 91 -11.40 3.14 -9.45
CA TRP A 91 -10.23 2.55 -10.07
C TRP A 91 -9.85 3.20 -11.43
N ILE A 92 -10.83 3.61 -12.26
CA ILE A 92 -10.54 4.29 -13.53
C ILE A 92 -9.77 5.58 -13.29
N LYS A 93 -10.31 6.45 -12.43
CA LYS A 93 -9.66 7.73 -12.09
C LYS A 93 -8.33 7.55 -11.40
N ASP A 94 -8.25 6.54 -10.52
CA ASP A 94 -7.02 6.22 -9.80
C ASP A 94 -5.92 5.72 -10.75
N LEU A 95 -6.28 5.00 -11.82
CA LEU A 95 -5.36 4.55 -12.86
C LEU A 95 -4.98 5.67 -13.84
N GLU A 96 -5.94 6.47 -14.29
CA GLU A 96 -5.70 7.55 -15.25
C GLU A 96 -4.73 8.59 -14.73
N GLY A 97 -4.74 8.85 -13.43
CA GLY A 97 -3.87 9.83 -12.77
C GLY A 97 -2.45 9.34 -12.49
N LEU A 98 -2.07 8.10 -12.86
CA LEU A 98 -0.75 7.55 -12.55
C LEU A 98 0.28 7.92 -13.61
N GLU A 99 1.51 8.15 -13.13
CA GLU A 99 2.67 8.35 -13.99
C GLU A 99 3.22 7.00 -14.51
N PRO A 100 3.89 7.01 -15.69
CA PRO A 100 4.60 5.84 -16.18
C PRO A 100 5.61 5.31 -15.16
N GLY A 101 5.70 3.98 -15.04
CA GLY A 101 6.59 3.32 -14.07
C GLY A 101 5.98 3.12 -12.68
N THR A 102 4.78 3.63 -12.40
CA THR A 102 4.08 3.37 -11.14
C THR A 102 3.82 1.87 -10.96
N ILE A 103 4.06 1.37 -9.75
CA ILE A 103 3.70 0.00 -9.35
C ILE A 103 2.26 0.01 -8.88
N VAL A 104 1.41 -0.81 -9.50
CA VAL A 104 -0.01 -0.92 -9.17
C VAL A 104 -0.28 -2.30 -8.58
N VAL A 105 -0.59 -2.35 -7.28
CA VAL A 105 -1.04 -3.56 -6.58
C VAL A 105 -2.56 -3.55 -6.53
N TYR A 106 -3.21 -4.57 -7.07
CA TYR A 106 -4.67 -4.59 -7.15
C TYR A 106 -5.28 -5.94 -6.78
N ASN A 107 -6.53 -5.89 -6.33
CA ASN A 107 -7.28 -7.09 -5.98
C ASN A 107 -8.00 -7.66 -7.21
N GLU A 108 -7.49 -8.73 -7.79
CA GLU A 108 -8.04 -9.41 -8.97
C GLU A 108 -9.48 -9.89 -8.78
N ASP A 109 -9.89 -10.19 -7.54
CA ASP A 109 -11.24 -10.70 -7.26
C ASP A 109 -12.33 -9.64 -7.48
N VAL A 110 -11.95 -8.37 -7.57
CA VAL A 110 -12.88 -7.25 -7.78
C VAL A 110 -13.24 -7.07 -9.27
N LYS A 111 -12.62 -7.84 -10.16
CA LYS A 111 -12.86 -7.81 -11.62
C LYS A 111 -12.77 -6.40 -12.23
N MET A 112 -11.76 -5.67 -11.81
CA MET A 112 -11.43 -4.38 -12.41
C MET A 112 -10.56 -4.64 -13.65
N PRO A 113 -10.91 -4.12 -14.83
CA PRO A 113 -10.00 -4.15 -15.97
C PRO A 113 -8.85 -3.18 -15.68
N VAL A 114 -7.71 -3.73 -15.28
CA VAL A 114 -6.49 -2.96 -15.04
C VAL A 114 -5.59 -3.15 -16.27
N GLU A 115 -5.60 -2.18 -17.16
CA GLU A 115 -4.85 -2.21 -18.41
C GLU A 115 -4.01 -0.95 -18.54
N ARG A 116 -2.72 -1.07 -18.28
CA ARG A 116 -1.69 -0.04 -18.45
C ARG A 116 -0.39 -0.73 -18.82
N ASP A 117 0.16 -0.42 -19.97
CA ASP A 117 1.42 -0.98 -20.49
C ASP A 117 2.65 -0.21 -19.99
N ASP A 118 2.44 0.99 -19.47
CA ASP A 118 3.46 1.87 -18.92
C ASP A 118 3.61 1.77 -17.39
N CYS A 119 2.82 0.94 -16.72
CA CYS A 119 2.87 0.66 -15.28
C CYS A 119 3.26 -0.79 -14.99
N VAL A 120 3.74 -1.07 -13.78
CA VAL A 120 3.99 -2.42 -13.30
C VAL A 120 2.75 -2.93 -12.58
N LEU A 121 2.02 -3.86 -13.18
CA LEU A 121 0.75 -4.38 -12.65
C LEU A 121 0.96 -5.65 -11.84
N LEU A 122 0.60 -5.62 -10.56
CA LEU A 122 0.71 -6.74 -9.62
C LEU A 122 -0.69 -7.12 -9.10
N GLY A 123 -1.34 -8.04 -9.80
CA GLY A 123 -2.64 -8.58 -9.41
C GLY A 123 -2.51 -9.67 -8.34
N MET A 124 -3.39 -9.65 -7.35
CA MET A 124 -3.46 -10.66 -6.29
C MET A 124 -4.92 -11.01 -5.98
N PRO A 125 -5.30 -12.30 -5.86
CA PRO A 125 -6.66 -12.72 -5.51
C PRO A 125 -6.91 -12.58 -3.99
N MET A 126 -6.78 -11.35 -3.46
CA MET A 126 -6.73 -11.05 -2.03
C MET A 126 -7.98 -11.49 -1.28
N THR A 127 -9.17 -11.23 -1.85
CA THR A 127 -10.44 -11.60 -1.20
C THR A 127 -10.62 -13.10 -1.14
N LYS A 128 -10.30 -13.82 -2.22
CA LYS A 128 -10.39 -15.28 -2.29
C LYS A 128 -9.43 -15.95 -1.31
N MET A 129 -8.20 -15.45 -1.23
CA MET A 129 -7.20 -15.94 -0.29
C MET A 129 -7.62 -15.68 1.16
N ALA A 130 -8.09 -14.47 1.46
CA ALA A 130 -8.55 -14.09 2.80
C ALA A 130 -9.73 -14.94 3.29
N ARG A 131 -10.70 -15.21 2.41
CA ARG A 131 -11.87 -16.03 2.74
C ARG A 131 -11.51 -17.50 3.05
N LYS A 132 -10.43 -18.03 2.47
CA LYS A 132 -9.92 -19.36 2.80
C LYS A 132 -9.39 -19.42 4.24
N ILE A 133 -8.82 -18.33 4.76
CA ILE A 133 -8.32 -18.25 6.13
C ILE A 133 -9.49 -18.09 7.10
N ASN A 134 -10.32 -17.07 6.90
CA ASN A 134 -11.48 -16.82 7.73
C ASN A 134 -12.57 -16.07 6.94
N PRO A 135 -13.70 -16.73 6.61
CA PRO A 135 -14.78 -16.11 5.84
C PRO A 135 -15.41 -14.87 6.51
N LYS A 136 -15.47 -14.86 7.85
CA LYS A 136 -16.08 -13.74 8.61
C LYS A 136 -15.19 -12.50 8.64
N LEU A 137 -13.88 -12.70 8.69
CA LEU A 137 -12.88 -11.63 8.72
C LEU A 137 -12.28 -11.33 7.33
N GLY A 138 -12.84 -11.89 6.26
CA GLY A 138 -12.27 -11.87 4.92
C GLY A 138 -11.90 -10.47 4.42
N ARG A 139 -12.68 -9.42 4.73
CA ARG A 139 -12.35 -8.05 4.31
C ARG A 139 -11.11 -7.51 5.03
N LEU A 140 -11.02 -7.72 6.34
CA LEU A 140 -9.87 -7.27 7.12
C LEU A 140 -8.59 -8.01 6.70
N ILE A 141 -8.70 -9.34 6.55
CA ILE A 141 -7.56 -10.16 6.11
C ILE A 141 -7.15 -9.82 4.67
N ALA A 142 -8.09 -9.47 3.78
CA ALA A 142 -7.77 -9.02 2.42
C ALA A 142 -6.90 -7.76 2.43
N ASN A 143 -7.13 -6.85 3.36
CA ASN A 143 -6.28 -5.67 3.50
C ASN A 143 -4.85 -6.04 3.94
N MET A 144 -4.67 -7.09 4.75
CA MET A 144 -3.33 -7.53 5.16
C MET A 144 -2.48 -8.07 4.01
N TYR A 145 -3.09 -8.53 2.92
CA TYR A 145 -2.35 -8.96 1.73
C TYR A 145 -1.66 -7.78 1.04
N TYR A 146 -2.33 -6.64 0.86
CA TYR A 146 -1.63 -5.49 0.30
C TYR A 146 -0.60 -4.90 1.27
N VAL A 147 -0.83 -4.99 2.59
CA VAL A 147 0.18 -4.61 3.59
C VAL A 147 1.47 -5.42 3.38
N GLY A 148 1.34 -6.76 3.26
CA GLY A 148 2.47 -7.62 2.98
C GLY A 148 3.15 -7.34 1.64
N ALA A 149 2.36 -7.08 0.58
CA ALA A 149 2.89 -6.73 -0.73
C ALA A 149 3.69 -5.42 -0.70
N VAL A 150 3.15 -4.36 -0.08
CA VAL A 150 3.84 -3.07 0.06
C VAL A 150 5.09 -3.22 0.92
N ALA A 151 5.01 -3.95 2.03
CA ALA A 151 6.14 -4.19 2.90
C ALA A 151 7.28 -4.92 2.16
N HIS A 152 6.95 -5.92 1.35
CA HIS A 152 7.93 -6.63 0.52
C HIS A 152 8.55 -5.72 -0.55
N LEU A 153 7.74 -4.93 -1.25
CA LEU A 153 8.21 -4.00 -2.29
C LEU A 153 9.15 -2.92 -1.73
N LEU A 154 8.91 -2.48 -0.50
CA LEU A 154 9.68 -1.45 0.17
C LEU A 154 10.82 -2.00 1.04
N GLY A 155 10.95 -3.32 1.16
CA GLY A 155 11.96 -3.95 2.01
C GLY A 155 11.76 -3.65 3.50
N VAL A 156 10.50 -3.59 3.95
CA VAL A 156 10.19 -3.38 5.38
C VAL A 156 10.51 -4.63 6.17
N ASP A 157 11.20 -4.47 7.30
CA ASP A 157 11.59 -5.58 8.16
C ASP A 157 10.37 -6.29 8.76
N GLU A 158 10.39 -7.62 8.78
CA GLU A 158 9.31 -8.44 9.34
C GLU A 158 9.04 -8.13 10.82
N ASP A 159 10.09 -7.90 11.60
CA ASP A 159 9.97 -7.52 13.02
C ASP A 159 9.25 -6.18 13.20
N ALA A 160 9.49 -5.21 12.31
CA ALA A 160 8.81 -3.92 12.34
C ALA A 160 7.32 -4.07 12.02
N ILE A 161 6.98 -4.92 11.05
CA ILE A 161 5.59 -5.25 10.70
C ILE A 161 4.90 -5.94 11.88
N GLU A 162 5.54 -6.94 12.48
CA GLU A 162 4.98 -7.68 13.60
C GLU A 162 4.68 -6.77 14.79
N LYS A 163 5.60 -5.87 15.13
CA LYS A 163 5.41 -4.85 16.18
C LYS A 163 4.22 -3.94 15.86
N ALA A 164 4.14 -3.42 14.62
CA ALA A 164 3.06 -2.53 14.20
C ALA A 164 1.70 -3.24 14.22
N VAL A 165 1.63 -4.51 13.78
CA VAL A 165 0.41 -5.34 13.85
C VAL A 165 -0.01 -5.55 15.30
N LYS A 166 0.92 -5.94 16.18
CA LYS A 166 0.63 -6.13 17.62
C LYS A 166 0.12 -4.84 18.25
N ALA A 167 0.78 -3.72 18.02
CA ALA A 167 0.38 -2.42 18.57
C ALA A 167 -1.02 -2.01 18.07
N GLN A 168 -1.32 -2.20 16.79
CA GLN A 168 -2.59 -1.82 16.19
C GLN A 168 -3.76 -2.66 16.72
N PHE A 169 -3.57 -3.97 16.89
CA PHE A 169 -4.65 -4.86 17.34
C PHE A 169 -4.75 -4.97 18.86
N LEU A 170 -3.66 -4.85 19.61
CA LEU A 170 -3.72 -4.81 21.08
C LEU A 170 -4.42 -3.54 21.58
N SER A 171 -4.25 -2.42 20.89
CA SER A 171 -4.98 -1.18 21.22
C SER A 171 -6.50 -1.31 21.07
N LEU A 172 -6.97 -2.22 20.21
CA LEU A 172 -8.40 -2.50 20.01
C LEU A 172 -9.00 -3.44 21.06
N ILE A 173 -8.17 -4.19 21.79
CA ILE A 173 -8.63 -5.14 22.83
C ILE A 173 -8.81 -4.43 24.20
N HIS A 174 -8.22 -3.25 24.35
CA HIS A 174 -8.29 -2.47 25.59
C HIS A 174 -9.39 -1.40 25.62
N ILE A 175 -10.30 -1.41 24.65
CA ILE A 175 -11.57 -0.63 24.65
C ILE A 175 -12.75 -1.59 25.01
#